data_80cf4f0ef375bc5c3ea9d1a588fc0783
#
_entry.id   80cf4f0ef375bc5c3ea9d1a588fc0783
#
_cell.length_a   1.000
_cell.length_b   1.000
_cell.length_c   1.000
_cell.angle_alpha   90.00
_cell.angle_beta   90.00
_cell.angle_gamma   90.00
#
_symmetry.space_group_name_H-M   'P 1'
#
loop_
_entity.id
_entity.type
_entity.pdbx_description
1 polymer ?
#
loop_
_entity_poly.entity_id
_entity_poly.type
_entity_poly.pdbx_seq_one_letter_code
_entity_poly.pdbx_strand_id
1 'polypeptide(L)'
;IGGTQDNGTRYSQSGAATMPSIWGGDGSFCAVNQQNSAVRYVSSQYLNLWRTGTGNSNIGRTIRTAVGGDDGVWFINPIEINNLDGDQLYVPTRREIFRSVDAGASWIKLTTDLVGDSYAIGLSNEINPTAYIGGTASRLYRVDKAATAPEASEISMWTTKYPLFLGSTIGCIEVDPNDASVIYCGLTNVNPKSRLWRIKDANTAEPVWEDISGNLPSSLPVNWIEVDPEMSAHIIIATDYGLYSTLNGGLSWNKEMRIPNVPIDQIRLRHSDRKLFIFTHGRGIWTADLKNNLVAKTQTITTQEFSVYPNPSSDYIKLVGANNSSGNLYNLKGDLVAKSANNQIDVRELSAGTYFVEIQSNQKRIVKKVIVTH
;
A
#
# COMPACT_ATOMS: atom_id res chain seq x y z
N ILE A 1 -4.70 -15.78 9.52
CA ILE A 1 -6.02 -15.57 10.11
C ILE A 1 -6.71 -14.43 9.36
N GLY A 2 -8.02 -14.54 9.15
CA GLY A 2 -8.81 -13.50 8.48
C GLY A 2 -10.29 -13.62 8.82
N GLY A 3 -10.94 -12.48 9.06
CA GLY A 3 -12.38 -12.38 9.21
C GLY A 3 -13.06 -12.37 7.85
N THR A 4 -14.24 -12.98 7.78
CA THR A 4 -15.07 -13.01 6.56
C THR A 4 -16.52 -12.79 6.94
N GLN A 5 -17.17 -11.86 6.27
CA GLN A 5 -18.61 -11.60 6.50
C GLN A 5 -19.41 -12.88 6.22
N ASP A 6 -20.42 -13.17 7.01
CA ASP A 6 -21.30 -14.36 6.97
C ASP A 6 -20.60 -15.72 7.17
N ASN A 7 -19.27 -15.78 7.20
CA ASN A 7 -18.51 -17.03 7.23
C ASN A 7 -17.53 -17.14 8.39
N GLY A 8 -17.59 -16.23 9.35
CA GLY A 8 -16.79 -16.23 10.57
C GLY A 8 -15.30 -15.90 10.33
N THR A 9 -14.46 -16.25 11.30
CA THR A 9 -13.01 -16.06 11.22
C THR A 9 -12.33 -17.34 10.81
N ARG A 10 -11.46 -17.25 9.79
CA ARG A 10 -10.71 -18.35 9.18
C ARG A 10 -9.27 -18.35 9.64
N TYR A 11 -8.69 -19.53 9.80
CA TYR A 11 -7.32 -19.68 10.27
C TYR A 11 -6.59 -20.81 9.55
N SER A 12 -5.33 -20.59 9.19
CA SER A 12 -4.43 -21.63 8.73
C SER A 12 -3.09 -21.50 9.45
N GLN A 13 -2.62 -22.59 10.04
CA GLN A 13 -1.33 -22.65 10.70
C GLN A 13 -0.20 -23.00 9.72
N SER A 14 -0.50 -23.75 8.68
CA SER A 14 0.47 -24.30 7.74
C SER A 14 0.50 -23.59 6.38
N GLY A 15 -0.32 -22.56 6.18
CA GLY A 15 -0.51 -21.94 4.87
C GLY A 15 -1.30 -22.82 3.89
N ALA A 16 -2.03 -23.81 4.40
CA ALA A 16 -2.88 -24.68 3.59
C ALA A 16 -3.97 -23.86 2.86
N ALA A 17 -4.37 -24.32 1.69
CA ALA A 17 -5.42 -23.69 0.89
C ALA A 17 -6.80 -23.71 1.58
N THR A 18 -7.02 -24.67 2.48
CA THR A 18 -8.22 -24.74 3.30
C THR A 18 -7.99 -24.09 4.66
N MET A 19 -8.85 -23.12 4.98
CA MET A 19 -8.82 -22.41 6.24
C MET A 19 -10.07 -22.74 7.06
N PRO A 20 -9.99 -23.61 8.09
CA PRO A 20 -11.12 -23.90 8.95
C PRO A 20 -11.62 -22.65 9.67
N SER A 21 -12.91 -22.62 9.98
CA SER A 21 -13.48 -21.59 10.83
C SER A 21 -13.08 -21.84 12.29
N ILE A 22 -12.60 -20.80 12.95
CA ILE A 22 -12.24 -20.84 14.38
C ILE A 22 -13.16 -19.97 15.22
N TRP A 23 -13.95 -19.08 14.59
CA TRP A 23 -14.92 -18.21 15.26
C TRP A 23 -16.09 -17.93 14.34
N GLY A 24 -17.30 -17.78 14.92
CA GLY A 24 -18.54 -17.52 14.17
C GLY A 24 -18.85 -16.03 14.01
N GLY A 25 -20.04 -15.76 13.47
CA GLY A 25 -20.56 -14.41 13.20
C GLY A 25 -19.97 -13.80 11.91
N ASP A 26 -20.16 -12.50 11.72
CA ASP A 26 -19.52 -11.74 10.65
C ASP A 26 -18.09 -11.45 11.07
N GLY A 27 -17.16 -12.29 10.61
CA GLY A 27 -15.75 -12.16 10.95
C GLY A 27 -15.23 -10.79 10.51
N SER A 28 -14.58 -10.11 11.44
CA SER A 28 -14.09 -8.74 11.32
C SER A 28 -12.57 -8.70 11.48
N PHE A 29 -12.03 -7.60 11.98
CA PHE A 29 -10.60 -7.47 12.25
C PHE A 29 -10.11 -8.58 13.18
N CYS A 30 -8.90 -9.07 12.90
CA CYS A 30 -8.21 -10.04 13.74
C CYS A 30 -6.72 -9.74 13.78
N ALA A 31 -6.08 -10.13 14.87
CA ALA A 31 -4.66 -9.96 15.09
C ALA A 31 -4.03 -11.20 15.71
N VAL A 32 -2.73 -11.35 15.54
CA VAL A 32 -1.92 -12.41 16.15
C VAL A 32 -0.84 -11.75 16.98
N ASN A 33 -0.71 -12.13 18.24
CA ASN A 33 0.39 -11.68 19.08
C ASN A 33 1.72 -12.16 18.49
N GLN A 34 2.59 -11.22 18.12
CA GLN A 34 3.84 -11.50 17.43
C GLN A 34 4.88 -12.17 18.34
N GLN A 35 4.79 -11.99 19.66
CA GLN A 35 5.65 -12.62 20.66
C GLN A 35 5.14 -14.02 21.03
N ASN A 36 3.83 -14.28 20.87
CA ASN A 36 3.22 -15.57 21.16
C ASN A 36 2.07 -15.85 20.17
N SER A 37 2.37 -16.49 19.06
CA SER A 37 1.39 -16.79 18.00
C SER A 37 0.24 -17.73 18.42
N ALA A 38 0.33 -18.36 19.59
CA ALA A 38 -0.80 -19.07 20.19
C ALA A 38 -1.91 -18.12 20.66
N VAL A 39 -1.58 -16.87 21.00
CA VAL A 39 -2.55 -15.85 21.40
C VAL A 39 -3.02 -15.10 20.13
N ARG A 40 -4.33 -15.09 19.92
CA ARG A 40 -4.98 -14.45 18.78
C ARG A 40 -6.16 -13.65 19.25
N TYR A 41 -6.39 -12.54 18.59
CA TYR A 41 -7.56 -11.69 18.80
C TYR A 41 -8.45 -11.83 17.57
N VAL A 42 -9.71 -12.14 17.80
CA VAL A 42 -10.72 -12.31 16.76
C VAL A 42 -11.92 -11.46 17.09
N SER A 43 -12.46 -10.78 16.12
CA SER A 43 -13.68 -10.02 16.32
C SER A 43 -14.77 -10.40 15.32
N SER A 44 -15.99 -10.16 15.70
CA SER A 44 -17.14 -10.17 14.82
C SER A 44 -17.89 -8.83 14.95
N GLN A 45 -19.03 -8.72 14.30
CA GLN A 45 -19.84 -7.50 14.25
C GLN A 45 -20.01 -6.84 15.63
N TYR A 46 -20.04 -5.50 15.64
CA TYR A 46 -20.24 -4.67 16.82
C TYR A 46 -19.20 -4.90 17.91
N LEU A 47 -17.92 -5.03 17.52
CA LEU A 47 -16.80 -5.21 18.43
C LEU A 47 -16.98 -6.39 19.41
N ASN A 48 -17.55 -7.50 18.92
CA ASN A 48 -17.56 -8.76 19.68
C ASN A 48 -16.17 -9.39 19.61
N LEU A 49 -15.28 -8.92 20.49
CA LEU A 49 -13.83 -9.18 20.47
C LEU A 49 -13.48 -10.29 21.48
N TRP A 50 -12.71 -11.26 21.02
CA TRP A 50 -12.27 -12.40 21.81
C TRP A 50 -10.77 -12.61 21.71
N ARG A 51 -10.16 -12.97 22.83
CA ARG A 51 -8.83 -13.56 22.86
C ARG A 51 -8.96 -15.08 22.81
N THR A 52 -8.26 -15.73 21.90
CA THR A 52 -8.26 -17.18 21.70
C THR A 52 -6.84 -17.76 21.83
N GLY A 53 -6.72 -19.07 21.96
CA GLY A 53 -5.45 -19.79 22.03
C GLY A 53 -5.22 -20.44 23.39
N THR A 54 -4.63 -19.75 24.34
CA THR A 54 -4.35 -20.28 25.71
C THR A 54 -5.55 -20.15 26.67
N GLY A 55 -6.74 -20.27 26.14
CA GLY A 55 -8.01 -20.04 26.81
C GLY A 55 -8.81 -18.96 26.08
N ASN A 56 -10.09 -19.19 25.91
CA ASN A 56 -10.96 -18.25 25.24
C ASN A 56 -11.56 -17.28 26.27
N SER A 57 -11.41 -15.99 26.06
CA SER A 57 -12.01 -14.94 26.89
C SER A 57 -12.65 -13.86 26.05
N ASN A 58 -13.87 -13.46 26.41
CA ASN A 58 -14.55 -12.33 25.79
C ASN A 58 -14.00 -11.02 26.38
N ILE A 59 -13.09 -10.41 25.67
CA ILE A 59 -12.46 -9.15 26.06
C ILE A 59 -13.18 -7.92 25.50
N GLY A 60 -14.12 -8.13 24.56
CA GLY A 60 -14.95 -7.07 23.99
C GLY A 60 -16.12 -6.66 24.91
N ARG A 61 -16.50 -7.49 25.87
CA ARG A 61 -17.65 -7.21 26.75
C ARG A 61 -17.43 -5.96 27.60
N THR A 62 -16.27 -5.83 28.19
CA THR A 62 -15.90 -4.69 29.04
C THR A 62 -15.79 -3.40 28.25
N ILE A 63 -15.18 -3.44 27.08
CA ILE A 63 -15.06 -2.25 26.22
C ILE A 63 -16.45 -1.81 25.72
N ARG A 64 -17.31 -2.74 25.26
CA ARG A 64 -18.68 -2.40 24.82
C ARG A 64 -19.52 -1.79 25.93
N THR A 65 -19.37 -2.26 27.18
CA THR A 65 -20.01 -1.65 28.33
C THR A 65 -19.51 -0.22 28.56
N ALA A 66 -18.22 0.01 28.43
CA ALA A 66 -17.62 1.34 28.59
C ALA A 66 -18.03 2.32 27.46
N VAL A 67 -18.26 1.83 26.25
CA VAL A 67 -18.74 2.63 25.10
C VAL A 67 -20.24 2.94 25.15
N GLY A 68 -21.01 2.28 26.03
CA GLY A 68 -22.45 2.47 26.12
C GLY A 68 -23.28 1.58 25.19
N GLY A 69 -22.69 0.50 24.68
CA GLY A 69 -23.37 -0.48 23.84
C GLY A 69 -22.99 -0.42 22.36
N ASP A 70 -23.88 -0.87 21.48
CA ASP A 70 -23.60 -1.06 20.06
C ASP A 70 -23.56 0.25 19.26
N ASP A 71 -24.24 1.28 19.70
CA ASP A 71 -24.30 2.59 18.99
C ASP A 71 -22.95 3.32 18.98
N GLY A 72 -22.08 3.04 19.93
CA GLY A 72 -20.74 3.62 20.02
C GLY A 72 -19.68 2.94 19.17
N VAL A 73 -19.98 1.79 18.54
CA VAL A 73 -19.02 1.00 17.76
C VAL A 73 -19.48 0.84 16.31
N TRP A 74 -18.55 0.43 15.45
CA TRP A 74 -18.86 0.10 14.06
C TRP A 74 -19.36 -1.34 13.93
N PHE A 75 -20.12 -1.61 12.86
CA PHE A 75 -20.46 -2.98 12.49
C PHE A 75 -19.17 -3.82 12.31
N ILE A 76 -18.23 -3.33 11.53
CA ILE A 76 -16.86 -3.84 11.42
C ILE A 76 -15.94 -2.82 12.11
N ASN A 77 -15.58 -3.09 13.36
CA ASN A 77 -14.80 -2.16 14.17
C ASN A 77 -13.30 -2.46 14.02
N PRO A 78 -12.46 -1.47 13.69
CA PRO A 78 -11.03 -1.68 13.62
C PRO A 78 -10.45 -2.00 15.00
N ILE A 79 -9.41 -2.84 15.00
CA ILE A 79 -8.55 -3.12 16.14
C ILE A 79 -7.10 -3.10 15.64
N GLU A 80 -6.19 -2.60 16.45
CA GLU A 80 -4.76 -2.64 16.18
C GLU A 80 -4.01 -3.19 17.39
N ILE A 81 -2.91 -3.90 17.14
CA ILE A 81 -2.06 -4.52 18.15
C ILE A 81 -0.64 -3.98 18.01
N ASN A 82 0.03 -3.76 19.14
CA ASN A 82 1.44 -3.43 19.09
C ASN A 82 2.26 -4.65 18.67
N ASN A 83 3.01 -4.53 17.58
CA ASN A 83 3.85 -5.61 17.06
C ASN A 83 5.01 -5.99 17.97
N LEU A 84 5.45 -5.11 18.87
CA LEU A 84 6.53 -5.36 19.85
C LEU A 84 6.03 -5.85 21.20
N ASP A 85 4.75 -5.64 21.49
CA ASP A 85 4.10 -6.11 22.72
C ASP A 85 2.63 -6.49 22.41
N GLY A 86 2.42 -7.74 22.08
CA GLY A 86 1.13 -8.25 21.65
C GLY A 86 0.04 -8.29 22.72
N ASP A 87 0.31 -7.85 23.93
CA ASP A 87 -0.70 -7.65 24.99
C ASP A 87 -1.26 -6.22 24.97
N GLN A 88 -0.67 -5.33 24.18
CA GLN A 88 -1.19 -3.99 23.93
C GLN A 88 -2.14 -3.98 22.74
N LEU A 89 -3.41 -3.64 23.01
CA LEU A 89 -4.47 -3.48 22.01
C LEU A 89 -4.99 -2.05 22.03
N TYR A 90 -5.31 -1.55 20.84
CA TYR A 90 -5.89 -0.24 20.63
C TYR A 90 -7.14 -0.37 19.77
N VAL A 91 -8.22 0.23 20.21
CA VAL A 91 -9.52 0.12 19.58
C VAL A 91 -10.12 1.51 19.40
N PRO A 92 -10.08 2.07 18.20
CA PRO A 92 -10.88 3.24 17.88
C PRO A 92 -12.35 2.80 17.77
N THR A 93 -13.21 3.54 18.42
CA THR A 93 -14.66 3.46 18.28
C THR A 93 -15.16 4.71 17.56
N ARG A 94 -16.46 4.95 17.47
CA ARG A 94 -16.96 6.11 16.73
C ARG A 94 -16.31 7.42 17.20
N ARG A 95 -16.28 7.67 18.51
CA ARG A 95 -15.82 8.95 19.07
C ARG A 95 -14.79 8.84 20.17
N GLU A 96 -14.30 7.65 20.42
CA GLU A 96 -13.41 7.36 21.54
C GLU A 96 -12.33 6.38 21.12
N ILE A 97 -11.24 6.35 21.86
CA ILE A 97 -10.18 5.39 21.67
C ILE A 97 -9.90 4.70 22.97
N PHE A 98 -9.88 3.39 22.94
CA PHE A 98 -9.57 2.55 24.06
C PHE A 98 -8.24 1.84 23.89
N ARG A 99 -7.54 1.67 25.00
CA ARG A 99 -6.31 0.91 25.11
C ARG A 99 -6.44 -0.18 26.16
N SER A 100 -5.89 -1.35 25.89
CA SER A 100 -5.51 -2.37 26.86
C SER A 100 -4.00 -2.58 26.80
N VAL A 101 -3.36 -2.89 27.93
CA VAL A 101 -1.95 -3.32 28.04
C VAL A 101 -1.83 -4.67 28.74
N ASP A 102 -2.92 -5.38 28.88
CA ASP A 102 -3.04 -6.66 29.59
C ASP A 102 -3.84 -7.69 28.78
N ALA A 103 -3.62 -7.70 27.47
CA ALA A 103 -4.28 -8.61 26.53
C ALA A 103 -5.83 -8.53 26.57
N GLY A 104 -6.36 -7.33 26.80
CA GLY A 104 -7.81 -7.05 26.83
C GLY A 104 -8.50 -7.36 28.15
N ALA A 105 -7.78 -7.67 29.23
CA ALA A 105 -8.38 -7.91 30.54
C ALA A 105 -8.97 -6.63 31.14
N SER A 106 -8.30 -5.49 30.94
CA SER A 106 -8.80 -4.17 31.30
C SER A 106 -8.61 -3.15 30.17
N TRP A 107 -9.41 -2.07 30.20
CA TRP A 107 -9.43 -1.04 29.19
C TRP A 107 -9.41 0.35 29.80
N ILE A 108 -8.59 1.22 29.23
CA ILE A 108 -8.53 2.65 29.55
C ILE A 108 -9.01 3.43 28.35
N LYS A 109 -9.86 4.41 28.57
CA LYS A 109 -10.28 5.38 27.56
C LYS A 109 -9.17 6.43 27.40
N LEU A 110 -8.49 6.41 26.26
CA LEU A 110 -7.40 7.36 25.96
C LEU A 110 -7.94 8.75 25.60
N THR A 111 -9.11 8.81 24.98
CA THR A 111 -9.66 10.07 24.46
C THR A 111 -11.15 10.09 24.67
N THR A 112 -11.71 11.28 24.84
CA THR A 112 -13.15 11.53 24.88
C THR A 112 -13.56 12.46 23.76
N ASP A 113 -14.78 12.28 23.24
CA ASP A 113 -15.47 13.23 22.36
C ASP A 113 -14.67 13.68 21.14
N LEU A 114 -14.09 12.73 20.40
CA LEU A 114 -13.47 13.03 19.11
C LEU A 114 -14.47 13.70 18.18
N VAL A 115 -14.04 14.74 17.51
CA VAL A 115 -14.87 15.40 16.49
C VAL A 115 -14.90 14.54 15.24
N GLY A 116 -16.08 14.03 14.90
CA GLY A 116 -16.27 13.10 13.80
C GLY A 116 -15.98 11.65 14.21
N ASP A 117 -16.35 10.74 13.34
CA ASP A 117 -16.16 9.30 13.56
C ASP A 117 -14.74 8.87 13.21
N SER A 118 -14.11 8.03 14.04
CA SER A 118 -12.79 7.46 13.75
C SER A 118 -12.91 6.10 13.04
N TYR A 119 -12.05 5.86 12.05
CA TYR A 119 -12.05 4.66 11.21
C TYR A 119 -10.69 3.96 11.14
N ALA A 120 -9.61 4.70 11.33
CA ALA A 120 -8.26 4.23 11.10
C ALA A 120 -7.40 4.47 12.33
N ILE A 121 -6.47 3.55 12.56
CA ILE A 121 -5.43 3.66 13.57
C ILE A 121 -4.13 3.10 13.03
N GLY A 122 -3.03 3.81 13.28
CA GLY A 122 -1.66 3.36 13.04
C GLY A 122 -0.82 3.54 14.30
N LEU A 123 0.07 2.61 14.57
CA LEU A 123 0.97 2.62 15.72
C LEU A 123 2.42 2.73 15.27
N SER A 124 3.22 3.57 15.92
CA SER A 124 4.67 3.53 15.71
C SER A 124 5.25 2.21 16.23
N ASN A 125 6.35 1.75 15.59
CA ASN A 125 7.01 0.50 15.93
C ASN A 125 7.91 0.67 17.19
N GLU A 126 7.27 0.90 18.34
CA GLU A 126 7.88 1.16 19.63
C GLU A 126 7.14 0.40 20.73
N ILE A 127 7.83 0.07 21.84
CA ILE A 127 7.18 -0.58 23.00
C ILE A 127 6.13 0.33 23.64
N ASN A 128 6.35 1.65 23.60
CA ASN A 128 5.38 2.66 24.03
C ASN A 128 5.04 3.54 22.83
N PRO A 129 4.14 3.08 21.95
CA PRO A 129 3.95 3.66 20.64
C PRO A 129 3.30 5.05 20.70
N THR A 130 3.52 5.84 19.67
CA THR A 130 2.64 6.92 19.30
C THR A 130 1.48 6.33 18.48
N ALA A 131 0.26 6.62 18.87
CA ALA A 131 -0.94 6.23 18.15
C ALA A 131 -1.46 7.40 17.29
N TYR A 132 -1.71 7.13 16.01
CA TYR A 132 -2.31 8.05 15.06
C TYR A 132 -3.70 7.57 14.70
N ILE A 133 -4.71 8.44 14.78
CA ILE A 133 -6.10 8.08 14.58
C ILE A 133 -6.72 8.97 13.52
N GLY A 134 -7.29 8.36 12.50
CA GLY A 134 -7.95 9.03 11.38
C GLY A 134 -9.44 8.75 11.31
N GLY A 135 -10.19 9.68 10.72
CA GLY A 135 -11.63 9.52 10.60
C GLY A 135 -12.29 10.49 9.64
N THR A 136 -13.60 10.71 9.85
CA THR A 136 -14.39 11.66 9.06
C THR A 136 -13.96 13.10 9.26
N ALA A 137 -14.46 13.98 8.41
CA ALA A 137 -14.21 15.42 8.46
C ALA A 137 -12.71 15.79 8.44
N SER A 138 -11.90 14.94 7.79
CA SER A 138 -10.44 15.12 7.66
C SER A 138 -9.71 15.18 8.99
N ARG A 139 -10.18 14.49 10.00
CA ARG A 139 -9.56 14.53 11.33
C ARG A 139 -8.42 13.52 11.42
N LEU A 140 -7.28 14.00 11.90
CA LEU A 140 -6.12 13.20 12.25
C LEU A 140 -5.66 13.60 13.64
N TYR A 141 -5.58 12.64 14.54
CA TYR A 141 -5.22 12.81 15.94
C TYR A 141 -3.94 12.04 16.24
N ARG A 142 -3.19 12.49 17.25
CA ARG A 142 -1.99 11.85 17.75
C ARG A 142 -2.06 11.72 19.27
N VAL A 143 -1.73 10.55 19.79
CA VAL A 143 -1.52 10.27 21.20
C VAL A 143 -0.10 9.76 21.40
N ASP A 144 0.74 10.56 22.02
CA ASP A 144 2.13 10.18 22.31
C ASP A 144 2.18 9.18 23.48
N LYS A 145 3.12 8.22 23.39
CA LYS A 145 3.33 7.21 24.44
C LYS A 145 2.02 6.51 24.85
N ALA A 146 1.27 6.07 23.87
CA ALA A 146 -0.08 5.59 24.03
C ALA A 146 -0.22 4.42 25.03
N ALA A 147 0.83 3.60 25.25
CA ALA A 147 0.81 2.51 26.23
C ALA A 147 0.76 3.00 27.68
N THR A 148 1.28 4.19 27.96
CA THR A 148 1.35 4.77 29.31
C THR A 148 0.58 6.07 29.47
N ALA A 149 0.00 6.59 28.39
CA ALA A 149 -0.79 7.81 28.41
C ALA A 149 -1.93 7.69 29.43
N PRO A 150 -2.21 8.72 30.24
CA PRO A 150 -3.31 8.71 31.21
C PRO A 150 -4.67 8.66 30.51
N GLU A 151 -5.72 8.33 31.26
CA GLU A 151 -7.09 8.39 30.78
C GLU A 151 -7.42 9.82 30.32
N ALA A 152 -8.18 9.92 29.21
CA ALA A 152 -8.58 11.18 28.61
C ALA A 152 -7.42 12.14 28.32
N SER A 153 -6.31 11.61 27.80
CA SER A 153 -5.13 12.38 27.44
C SER A 153 -5.44 13.49 26.42
N GLU A 154 -4.70 14.58 26.50
CA GLU A 154 -4.72 15.57 25.43
C GLU A 154 -4.18 14.97 24.13
N ILE A 155 -4.89 15.27 23.05
CA ILE A 155 -4.55 14.81 21.71
C ILE A 155 -4.28 15.98 20.78
N SER A 156 -3.22 15.86 20.01
CA SER A 156 -2.92 16.84 18.97
C SER A 156 -3.81 16.60 17.75
N MET A 157 -4.47 17.64 17.26
CA MET A 157 -5.26 17.60 16.04
C MET A 157 -4.65 18.52 14.99
N TRP A 158 -4.30 17.96 13.83
CA TRP A 158 -3.53 18.70 12.83
C TRP A 158 -4.33 19.26 11.66
N THR A 159 -5.48 18.69 11.38
CA THR A 159 -6.20 18.91 10.10
C THR A 159 -6.82 20.29 9.91
N THR A 160 -6.93 21.11 10.94
CA THR A 160 -7.41 22.49 10.79
C THR A 160 -6.45 23.40 10.02
N LYS A 161 -5.16 23.04 9.94
CA LYS A 161 -4.12 23.80 9.23
C LYS A 161 -4.03 23.45 7.74
N TYR A 162 -4.60 22.31 7.31
CA TYR A 162 -4.44 21.79 5.95
C TYR A 162 -5.78 21.60 5.23
N PRO A 163 -6.28 22.64 4.54
CA PRO A 163 -7.59 22.63 3.90
C PRO A 163 -7.76 21.63 2.75
N LEU A 164 -6.67 20.99 2.29
CA LEU A 164 -6.69 20.01 1.21
C LEU A 164 -7.46 18.72 1.56
N PHE A 165 -7.67 18.46 2.84
CA PHE A 165 -8.42 17.31 3.35
C PHE A 165 -9.89 17.57 3.61
N LEU A 166 -10.36 18.83 3.49
CA LEU A 166 -11.73 19.21 3.89
C LEU A 166 -12.78 18.30 3.24
N GLY A 167 -13.56 17.62 4.08
CA GLY A 167 -14.61 16.70 3.66
C GLY A 167 -14.15 15.28 3.33
N SER A 168 -12.86 14.98 3.45
CA SER A 168 -12.32 13.62 3.21
C SER A 168 -12.44 12.75 4.46
N THR A 169 -12.41 11.42 4.27
CA THR A 169 -12.32 10.42 5.34
C THR A 169 -10.97 9.73 5.26
N ILE A 170 -10.20 9.78 6.34
CA ILE A 170 -8.98 8.98 6.49
C ILE A 170 -9.42 7.57 6.87
N GLY A 171 -9.28 6.64 5.94
CA GLY A 171 -9.73 5.25 6.12
C GLY A 171 -8.62 4.29 6.52
N CYS A 172 -7.38 4.65 6.29
CA CYS A 172 -6.22 3.86 6.73
C CYS A 172 -5.03 4.77 7.07
N ILE A 173 -4.25 4.31 8.04
CA ILE A 173 -3.00 4.95 8.48
C ILE A 173 -1.96 3.85 8.61
N GLU A 174 -0.77 4.10 8.07
CA GLU A 174 0.41 3.29 8.28
C GLU A 174 1.54 4.16 8.82
N VAL A 175 2.28 3.67 9.79
CA VAL A 175 3.50 4.30 10.28
C VAL A 175 4.68 3.62 9.62
N ASP A 176 5.63 4.39 9.09
CA ASP A 176 6.82 3.80 8.46
C ASP A 176 7.56 2.92 9.47
N PRO A 177 7.75 1.61 9.17
CA PRO A 177 8.41 0.70 10.11
C PRO A 177 9.87 1.04 10.38
N ASN A 178 10.49 1.87 9.54
CA ASN A 178 11.89 2.30 9.64
C ASN A 178 12.05 3.70 10.22
N ASP A 179 10.98 4.51 10.24
CA ASP A 179 11.00 5.89 10.73
C ASP A 179 9.68 6.26 11.41
N ALA A 180 9.62 6.18 12.73
CA ALA A 180 8.45 6.49 13.53
C ALA A 180 7.94 7.96 13.38
N SER A 181 8.74 8.83 12.76
CA SER A 181 8.35 10.21 12.46
C SER A 181 7.60 10.36 11.13
N VAL A 182 7.47 9.28 10.35
CA VAL A 182 6.80 9.28 9.05
C VAL A 182 5.55 8.43 9.10
N ILE A 183 4.41 9.01 8.67
CA ILE A 183 3.16 8.26 8.54
C ILE A 183 2.56 8.46 7.14
N TYR A 184 1.73 7.52 6.75
CA TYR A 184 0.98 7.53 5.50
C TYR A 184 -0.51 7.50 5.81
N CYS A 185 -1.30 8.31 5.10
CA CYS A 185 -2.75 8.38 5.25
C CYS A 185 -3.44 8.15 3.92
N GLY A 186 -4.30 7.14 3.85
CA GLY A 186 -5.15 6.84 2.71
C GLY A 186 -6.57 7.40 2.88
N LEU A 187 -7.12 7.97 1.81
CA LEU A 187 -8.47 8.53 1.79
C LEU A 187 -9.43 7.56 1.11
N THR A 188 -10.56 7.30 1.76
CA THR A 188 -11.57 6.33 1.28
C THR A 188 -12.70 6.95 0.47
N ASN A 189 -12.96 8.23 0.62
CA ASN A 189 -14.03 8.86 -0.15
C ASN A 189 -13.55 9.42 -1.49
N VAL A 190 -14.49 9.45 -2.42
CA VAL A 190 -14.27 9.87 -3.81
C VAL A 190 -14.08 11.40 -3.89
N ASN A 191 -12.92 11.88 -3.47
CA ASN A 191 -12.51 13.26 -3.70
C ASN A 191 -11.39 13.27 -4.77
N PRO A 192 -11.53 14.00 -5.88
CA PRO A 192 -10.65 13.87 -7.03
C PRO A 192 -9.23 14.37 -6.83
N LYS A 193 -8.88 15.01 -5.71
CA LYS A 193 -7.63 15.78 -5.63
C LYS A 193 -6.45 15.09 -4.97
N SER A 194 -6.64 14.25 -3.95
CA SER A 194 -5.51 13.58 -3.30
C SER A 194 -6.01 12.36 -2.55
N ARG A 195 -5.36 11.23 -2.74
CA ARG A 195 -5.80 9.93 -2.20
C ARG A 195 -4.87 9.40 -1.15
N LEU A 196 -3.60 9.75 -1.27
CA LEU A 196 -2.55 9.21 -0.43
C LEU A 196 -1.56 10.31 -0.04
N TRP A 197 -1.35 10.45 1.25
CA TRP A 197 -0.47 11.45 1.81
C TRP A 197 0.64 10.79 2.62
N ARG A 198 1.84 11.31 2.52
CA ARG A 198 2.94 11.08 3.43
C ARG A 198 3.10 12.30 4.33
N ILE A 199 3.22 12.06 5.63
CA ILE A 199 3.39 13.10 6.64
C ILE A 199 4.71 12.83 7.34
N LYS A 200 5.69 13.69 7.13
CA LYS A 200 6.99 13.67 7.80
C LYS A 200 6.94 14.50 9.06
N ASP A 201 7.89 14.26 9.96
CA ASP A 201 7.95 14.93 11.26
C ASP A 201 6.62 14.84 12.02
N ALA A 202 5.94 13.71 11.86
CA ALA A 202 4.61 13.47 12.42
C ALA A 202 4.60 13.42 13.96
N ASN A 203 5.76 13.26 14.59
CA ASN A 203 5.94 13.31 16.03
C ASN A 203 6.21 14.74 16.56
N THR A 204 6.15 15.78 15.71
CA THR A 204 6.36 17.19 16.07
C THR A 204 5.07 18.00 16.04
N ALA A 205 5.16 19.29 16.38
CA ALA A 205 4.04 20.22 16.28
C ALA A 205 3.78 20.75 14.85
N GLU A 206 4.80 20.67 13.98
CA GLU A 206 4.74 21.20 12.60
C GLU A 206 5.13 20.13 11.59
N PRO A 207 4.25 19.14 11.36
CA PRO A 207 4.50 18.06 10.39
C PRO A 207 4.49 18.59 8.95
N VAL A 208 5.28 17.92 8.09
CA VAL A 208 5.38 18.22 6.66
C VAL A 208 4.52 17.27 5.85
N TRP A 209 3.58 17.82 5.08
CA TRP A 209 2.59 17.07 4.31
C TRP A 209 2.98 17.00 2.85
N GLU A 210 3.03 15.79 2.29
CA GLU A 210 3.35 15.51 0.90
C GLU A 210 2.25 14.68 0.25
N ASP A 211 1.70 15.18 -0.87
CA ASP A 211 0.84 14.37 -1.73
C ASP A 211 1.69 13.38 -2.52
N ILE A 212 1.51 12.11 -2.25
CA ILE A 212 2.22 11.01 -2.94
C ILE A 212 1.29 10.20 -3.84
N SER A 213 0.16 10.76 -4.24
CA SER A 213 -0.79 10.09 -5.14
C SER A 213 -0.22 9.85 -6.55
N GLY A 214 0.77 10.65 -6.99
CA GLY A 214 1.46 10.47 -8.26
C GLY A 214 0.50 10.29 -9.44
N ASN A 215 0.69 9.20 -10.19
CA ASN A 215 -0.14 8.82 -11.34
C ASN A 215 -1.32 7.89 -10.97
N LEU A 216 -1.70 7.77 -9.70
CA LEU A 216 -2.89 7.01 -9.33
C LEU A 216 -4.13 7.57 -10.02
N PRO A 217 -5.10 6.72 -10.43
CA PRO A 217 -6.34 7.19 -11.03
C PRO A 217 -7.05 8.21 -10.13
N SER A 218 -7.71 9.19 -10.73
CA SER A 218 -8.55 10.13 -9.98
C SER A 218 -9.72 9.37 -9.33
N SER A 219 -10.10 9.77 -8.13
CA SER A 219 -11.20 9.13 -7.39
C SER A 219 -10.98 7.65 -7.02
N LEU A 220 -9.73 7.28 -6.73
CA LEU A 220 -9.38 5.95 -6.26
C LEU A 220 -9.42 5.90 -4.72
N PRO A 221 -10.37 5.21 -4.08
CA PRO A 221 -10.33 4.98 -2.64
C PRO A 221 -9.13 4.12 -2.26
N VAL A 222 -8.41 4.53 -1.20
CA VAL A 222 -7.31 3.76 -0.63
C VAL A 222 -7.80 3.13 0.67
N ASN A 223 -7.89 1.80 0.68
CA ASN A 223 -8.47 1.04 1.79
C ASN A 223 -7.41 0.60 2.80
N TRP A 224 -6.18 0.34 2.35
CA TRP A 224 -5.07 -0.07 3.21
C TRP A 224 -3.72 0.32 2.63
N ILE A 225 -2.73 0.48 3.50
CA ILE A 225 -1.34 0.80 3.15
C ILE A 225 -0.42 -0.16 3.90
N GLU A 226 0.62 -0.63 3.24
CA GLU A 226 1.75 -1.33 3.86
C GLU A 226 3.06 -0.76 3.32
N VAL A 227 4.01 -0.54 4.20
CA VAL A 227 5.37 -0.08 3.88
C VAL A 227 6.35 -1.21 4.10
N ASP A 228 7.24 -1.43 3.13
CA ASP A 228 8.25 -2.49 3.22
C ASP A 228 9.28 -2.16 4.32
N PRO A 229 9.47 -3.05 5.32
CA PRO A 229 10.40 -2.81 6.41
C PRO A 229 11.87 -2.78 5.99
N GLU A 230 12.21 -3.21 4.77
CA GLU A 230 13.56 -3.13 4.24
C GLU A 230 13.76 -1.92 3.30
N MET A 231 12.66 -1.28 2.86
CA MET A 231 12.73 -0.17 1.91
C MET A 231 11.51 0.73 2.00
N SER A 232 11.56 1.81 2.76
CA SER A 232 10.44 2.77 2.93
C SER A 232 9.93 3.39 1.61
N ALA A 233 10.75 3.37 0.55
CA ALA A 233 10.30 3.80 -0.79
C ALA A 233 9.38 2.78 -1.47
N HIS A 234 9.33 1.52 -1.00
CA HIS A 234 8.43 0.49 -1.46
C HIS A 234 7.14 0.52 -0.62
N ILE A 235 6.10 1.06 -1.20
CA ILE A 235 4.78 1.18 -0.58
C ILE A 235 3.78 0.41 -1.41
N ILE A 236 2.89 -0.32 -0.76
CA ILE A 236 1.83 -1.11 -1.39
C ILE A 236 0.49 -0.62 -0.86
N ILE A 237 -0.46 -0.40 -1.73
CA ILE A 237 -1.80 0.05 -1.34
C ILE A 237 -2.89 -0.89 -1.87
N ALA A 238 -3.85 -1.15 -1.01
CA ALA A 238 -5.11 -1.81 -1.35
C ALA A 238 -6.16 -0.77 -1.73
N THR A 239 -6.89 -1.00 -2.79
CA THR A 239 -7.86 -0.06 -3.35
C THR A 239 -9.12 -0.78 -3.82
N ASP A 240 -10.18 -0.04 -4.15
CA ASP A 240 -11.39 -0.59 -4.76
C ASP A 240 -11.16 -1.18 -6.16
N TYR A 241 -10.04 -0.84 -6.80
CA TYR A 241 -9.70 -1.30 -8.14
C TYR A 241 -8.45 -2.20 -8.17
N GLY A 242 -8.19 -2.92 -7.08
CA GLY A 242 -7.07 -3.84 -6.96
C GLY A 242 -5.88 -3.27 -6.20
N LEU A 243 -4.72 -3.87 -6.40
CA LEU A 243 -3.47 -3.56 -5.71
C LEU A 243 -2.59 -2.63 -6.56
N TYR A 244 -1.97 -1.66 -5.92
CA TYR A 244 -0.95 -0.81 -6.53
C TYR A 244 0.31 -0.80 -5.67
N SER A 245 1.46 -0.65 -6.31
CA SER A 245 2.74 -0.53 -5.63
C SER A 245 3.62 0.57 -6.22
N THR A 246 4.53 1.10 -5.42
CA THR A 246 5.57 2.03 -5.82
C THR A 246 6.91 1.57 -5.26
N LEU A 247 8.01 1.83 -5.97
CA LEU A 247 9.39 1.62 -5.52
C LEU A 247 10.16 2.94 -5.36
N ASN A 248 9.49 4.06 -5.56
CA ASN A 248 10.08 5.40 -5.54
C ASN A 248 9.35 6.38 -4.61
N GLY A 249 8.71 5.84 -3.56
CA GLY A 249 8.08 6.64 -2.52
C GLY A 249 6.83 7.40 -2.97
N GLY A 250 6.12 6.89 -3.99
CA GLY A 250 4.86 7.47 -4.46
C GLY A 250 5.00 8.45 -5.62
N LEU A 251 6.20 8.66 -6.17
CA LEU A 251 6.37 9.47 -7.38
C LEU A 251 5.66 8.83 -8.58
N SER A 252 5.64 7.51 -8.64
CA SER A 252 4.86 6.75 -9.62
C SER A 252 4.38 5.42 -9.05
N TRP A 253 3.20 5.00 -9.47
CA TRP A 253 2.52 3.80 -9.03
C TRP A 253 2.28 2.85 -10.19
N ASN A 254 2.44 1.55 -9.94
CA ASN A 254 2.15 0.48 -10.86
C ASN A 254 0.98 -0.36 -10.31
N LYS A 255 0.04 -0.70 -11.19
CA LYS A 255 -1.02 -1.64 -10.84
C LYS A 255 -0.50 -3.07 -10.91
N GLU A 256 -0.78 -3.86 -9.89
CA GLU A 256 -0.41 -5.27 -9.81
C GLU A 256 -1.41 -6.12 -10.62
N MET A 257 -1.00 -6.54 -11.82
CA MET A 257 -1.86 -7.24 -12.78
C MET A 257 -2.12 -8.71 -12.45
N ARG A 258 -1.37 -9.29 -11.50
CA ARG A 258 -1.51 -10.71 -11.10
C ARG A 258 -2.60 -10.93 -10.06
N ILE A 259 -3.12 -9.87 -9.48
CA ILE A 259 -4.21 -9.89 -8.50
C ILE A 259 -5.51 -9.55 -9.24
N PRO A 260 -6.64 -10.22 -8.90
CA PRO A 260 -7.93 -9.89 -9.49
C PRO A 260 -8.28 -8.41 -9.32
N ASN A 261 -8.90 -7.82 -10.35
CA ASN A 261 -9.38 -6.44 -10.30
C ASN A 261 -10.71 -6.36 -9.53
N VAL A 262 -10.63 -6.49 -8.23
CA VAL A 262 -11.74 -6.42 -7.27
C VAL A 262 -11.33 -5.52 -6.12
N PRO A 263 -12.25 -5.00 -5.31
CA PRO A 263 -11.89 -4.30 -4.10
C PRO A 263 -11.02 -5.18 -3.20
N ILE A 264 -9.98 -4.59 -2.65
CA ILE A 264 -9.11 -5.20 -1.65
C ILE A 264 -9.34 -4.43 -0.37
N ASP A 265 -9.89 -5.10 0.64
CA ASP A 265 -10.28 -4.47 1.88
C ASP A 265 -9.07 -4.24 2.81
N GLN A 266 -8.13 -5.19 2.81
CA GLN A 266 -6.95 -5.14 3.66
C GLN A 266 -5.77 -5.86 3.01
N ILE A 267 -4.56 -5.38 3.29
CA ILE A 267 -3.31 -6.11 3.07
C ILE A 267 -2.55 -6.17 4.39
N ARG A 268 -1.72 -7.19 4.59
CA ARG A 268 -0.83 -7.30 5.74
C ARG A 268 0.49 -7.93 5.34
N LEU A 269 1.57 -7.26 5.67
CA LEU A 269 2.92 -7.74 5.42
C LEU A 269 3.47 -8.44 6.66
N ARG A 270 3.83 -9.71 6.53
CA ARG A 270 4.56 -10.42 7.57
C ARG A 270 6.05 -10.08 7.45
N HIS A 271 6.56 -9.32 8.41
CA HIS A 271 7.93 -8.78 8.33
C HIS A 271 9.01 -9.87 8.34
N SER A 272 8.81 -10.97 9.05
CA SER A 272 9.82 -12.04 9.21
C SER A 272 10.26 -12.69 7.90
N ASP A 273 9.40 -12.78 6.90
CA ASP A 273 9.68 -13.39 5.61
C ASP A 273 9.23 -12.54 4.41
N ARG A 274 8.71 -11.35 4.69
CA ARG A 274 8.20 -10.39 3.70
C ARG A 274 7.11 -10.98 2.80
N LYS A 275 6.25 -11.80 3.40
CA LYS A 275 5.07 -12.33 2.73
C LYS A 275 3.90 -11.39 2.90
N LEU A 276 3.37 -10.89 1.79
CA LEU A 276 2.17 -10.07 1.74
C LEU A 276 0.94 -10.97 1.69
N PHE A 277 -0.03 -10.71 2.56
CA PHE A 277 -1.37 -11.29 2.55
C PHE A 277 -2.35 -10.25 2.04
N ILE A 278 -3.22 -10.64 1.11
CA ILE A 278 -4.12 -9.74 0.39
C ILE A 278 -5.53 -10.27 0.56
N PHE A 279 -6.37 -9.49 1.26
CA PHE A 279 -7.75 -9.85 1.60
C PHE A 279 -8.69 -9.14 0.63
N THR A 280 -9.30 -9.93 -0.28
CA THR A 280 -10.09 -9.40 -1.38
C THR A 280 -11.57 -9.52 -1.09
N HIS A 281 -12.35 -8.58 -1.59
CA HIS A 281 -13.80 -8.67 -1.55
C HIS A 281 -14.32 -9.76 -2.50
N GLY A 282 -14.73 -10.88 -1.94
CA GLY A 282 -15.35 -11.98 -2.67
C GLY A 282 -14.44 -12.89 -3.51
N ARG A 283 -13.09 -12.72 -3.46
CA ARG A 283 -12.13 -13.56 -4.19
C ARG A 283 -11.12 -14.26 -3.29
N GLY A 284 -11.39 -14.31 -1.97
CA GLY A 284 -10.56 -15.00 -0.99
C GLY A 284 -9.30 -14.24 -0.61
N ILE A 285 -8.34 -14.97 -0.03
CA ILE A 285 -7.07 -14.43 0.45
C ILE A 285 -5.96 -14.87 -0.49
N TRP A 286 -5.18 -13.90 -0.97
CA TRP A 286 -4.02 -14.12 -1.84
C TRP A 286 -2.74 -13.87 -1.08
N THR A 287 -1.62 -14.42 -1.57
CA THR A 287 -0.30 -14.15 -1.01
C THR A 287 0.70 -13.82 -2.10
N ALA A 288 1.66 -12.94 -1.76
CA ALA A 288 2.80 -12.62 -2.60
C ALA A 288 4.08 -12.55 -1.76
N ASP A 289 5.20 -12.99 -2.31
CA ASP A 289 6.50 -12.90 -1.67
C ASP A 289 7.24 -11.66 -2.19
N LEU A 290 7.49 -10.67 -1.33
CA LEU A 290 8.22 -9.46 -1.71
C LEU A 290 9.72 -9.69 -1.87
N LYS A 291 10.28 -10.73 -1.25
CA LYS A 291 11.71 -11.07 -1.36
C LYS A 291 12.19 -11.28 -2.79
N ASN A 292 11.34 -11.83 -3.65
CA ASN A 292 11.70 -12.14 -5.03
C ASN A 292 11.53 -10.97 -6.00
N ASN A 293 10.83 -9.90 -5.58
CA ASN A 293 10.56 -8.74 -6.41
C ASN A 293 11.58 -7.60 -6.20
N LEU A 294 12.33 -7.63 -5.09
CA LEU A 294 13.37 -6.61 -4.78
C LEU A 294 14.76 -6.97 -5.32
N VAL A 295 14.92 -8.15 -5.92
CA VAL A 295 15.92 -8.29 -6.97
C VAL A 295 15.29 -7.81 -8.29
N ALA A 296 14.74 -6.62 -8.34
CA ALA A 296 15.19 -5.74 -9.39
C ALA A 296 16.73 -5.69 -9.18
N LYS A 297 17.49 -6.60 -9.83
CA LYS A 297 18.71 -6.12 -10.42
C LYS A 297 18.33 -4.72 -10.87
N THR A 298 18.97 -3.72 -10.33
CA THR A 298 19.37 -2.58 -11.09
C THR A 298 20.21 -3.22 -12.19
N GLN A 299 19.55 -3.82 -13.19
CA GLN A 299 20.03 -3.53 -14.49
C GLN A 299 19.97 -2.00 -14.45
N THR A 300 21.12 -1.40 -14.18
CA THR A 300 21.50 -0.25 -14.93
C THR A 300 21.06 -0.67 -16.33
N ILE A 301 19.86 -0.23 -16.73
CA ILE A 301 19.58 0.01 -18.11
C ILE A 301 20.60 1.11 -18.37
N THR A 302 21.83 0.73 -18.59
CA THR A 302 22.55 1.37 -19.64
C THR A 302 21.53 1.20 -20.76
N THR A 303 20.72 2.22 -20.96
CA THR A 303 20.13 2.51 -22.23
C THR A 303 21.38 2.57 -23.12
N GLN A 304 21.76 1.42 -23.64
CA GLN A 304 22.54 1.39 -24.85
C GLN A 304 21.57 2.08 -25.81
N GLU A 305 21.69 3.41 -25.84
CA GLU A 305 20.87 4.26 -26.70
C GLU A 305 21.22 3.85 -28.11
N PHE A 306 20.35 3.03 -28.68
CA PHE A 306 20.43 2.77 -30.10
C PHE A 306 20.16 4.09 -30.81
N SER A 307 21.18 4.63 -31.38
CA SER A 307 21.06 5.82 -32.20
C SER A 307 21.36 5.48 -33.67
N VAL A 308 20.77 6.25 -34.53
CA VAL A 308 21.00 6.19 -36.00
C VAL A 308 21.52 7.54 -36.44
N TYR A 309 22.67 7.55 -37.08
CA TYR A 309 23.24 8.80 -37.60
C TYR A 309 24.09 8.56 -38.87
N PRO A 310 24.30 9.61 -39.70
CA PRO A 310 23.57 10.85 -39.63
C PRO A 310 22.08 10.68 -39.91
N ASN A 311 21.28 11.56 -39.37
CA ASN A 311 19.84 11.64 -39.64
C ASN A 311 19.43 13.12 -39.59
N PRO A 312 19.15 13.78 -40.75
CA PRO A 312 19.03 13.23 -42.11
C PRO A 312 20.32 12.67 -42.71
N SER A 313 20.18 11.81 -43.74
CA SER A 313 21.28 11.18 -44.45
C SER A 313 21.03 11.11 -45.96
N SER A 314 22.10 11.30 -46.76
CA SER A 314 22.09 11.13 -48.23
C SER A 314 22.90 9.93 -48.68
N ASP A 315 23.65 9.29 -47.79
CA ASP A 315 24.64 8.29 -48.14
C ASP A 315 24.50 7.01 -47.34
N TYR A 316 24.90 7.01 -46.08
CA TYR A 316 24.82 5.86 -45.18
C TYR A 316 24.25 6.25 -43.83
N ILE A 317 23.48 5.35 -43.25
CA ILE A 317 23.00 5.43 -41.86
C ILE A 317 23.80 4.42 -41.05
N LYS A 318 24.45 4.86 -39.96
CA LYS A 318 25.10 4.00 -38.96
C LYS A 318 24.18 3.68 -37.80
N LEU A 319 24.18 2.41 -37.39
CA LEU A 319 23.53 1.93 -36.19
C LEU A 319 24.54 1.93 -35.05
N VAL A 320 24.32 2.75 -34.02
CA VAL A 320 25.24 2.92 -32.88
C VAL A 320 24.57 2.35 -31.61
N GLY A 321 25.39 1.75 -30.75
CA GLY A 321 24.94 1.14 -29.52
C GLY A 321 24.64 -0.37 -29.63
N ALA A 322 24.91 -1.01 -30.74
CA ALA A 322 24.57 -2.38 -31.00
C ALA A 322 25.78 -3.18 -31.52
N ASN A 323 26.49 -3.85 -30.60
CA ASN A 323 27.41 -4.89 -31.02
C ASN A 323 26.57 -6.10 -31.49
N ASN A 324 26.76 -6.55 -32.76
CA ASN A 324 26.03 -7.65 -33.40
C ASN A 324 24.52 -7.38 -33.61
N SER A 325 24.10 -6.19 -34.03
CA SER A 325 22.72 -5.93 -34.40
C SER A 325 22.51 -6.01 -35.92
N SER A 326 21.30 -6.45 -36.27
CA SER A 326 20.78 -6.31 -37.63
C SER A 326 19.79 -5.15 -37.69
N GLY A 327 19.79 -4.41 -38.79
CA GLY A 327 18.85 -3.34 -39.07
C GLY A 327 18.11 -3.57 -40.36
N ASN A 328 16.80 -3.43 -40.37
CA ASN A 328 15.96 -3.44 -41.55
C ASN A 328 15.33 -2.06 -41.73
N LEU A 329 15.42 -1.51 -42.94
CA LEU A 329 14.84 -0.20 -43.28
C LEU A 329 13.53 -0.40 -44.08
N TYR A 330 12.49 0.28 -43.64
CA TYR A 330 11.14 0.18 -44.21
C TYR A 330 10.67 1.56 -44.69
N ASN A 331 9.94 1.59 -45.79
CA ASN A 331 9.25 2.78 -46.27
C ASN A 331 7.94 3.03 -45.46
N LEU A 332 7.21 4.11 -45.76
CA LEU A 332 5.93 4.45 -45.09
C LEU A 332 4.82 3.44 -45.34
N LYS A 333 4.94 2.58 -46.39
CA LYS A 333 3.97 1.52 -46.67
C LYS A 333 4.26 0.24 -45.88
N GLY A 334 5.44 0.17 -45.22
CA GLY A 334 5.89 -1.01 -44.50
C GLY A 334 6.70 -1.98 -45.34
N ASP A 335 7.08 -1.62 -46.60
CA ASP A 335 7.90 -2.45 -47.46
C ASP A 335 9.37 -2.36 -47.01
N LEU A 336 10.05 -3.50 -46.95
CA LEU A 336 11.49 -3.56 -46.67
C LEU A 336 12.26 -3.04 -47.87
N VAL A 337 13.04 -1.94 -47.71
CA VAL A 337 13.75 -1.27 -48.77
C VAL A 337 15.29 -1.40 -48.69
N ALA A 338 15.83 -1.67 -47.49
CA ALA A 338 17.26 -1.92 -47.29
C ALA A 338 17.54 -2.70 -46.02
N LYS A 339 18.70 -3.36 -45.95
CA LYS A 339 19.20 -4.07 -44.75
C LYS A 339 20.58 -3.58 -44.36
N SER A 340 20.88 -3.65 -43.08
CA SER A 340 22.23 -3.28 -42.63
C SER A 340 23.27 -4.33 -42.98
N ALA A 341 24.42 -3.86 -43.40
CA ALA A 341 25.65 -4.61 -43.48
C ALA A 341 26.72 -3.89 -42.61
N ASN A 342 27.38 -4.64 -41.73
CA ASN A 342 28.39 -4.07 -40.83
C ASN A 342 27.91 -2.83 -40.03
N ASN A 343 26.69 -2.90 -39.48
CA ASN A 343 26.06 -1.80 -38.74
C ASN A 343 25.82 -0.50 -39.56
N GLN A 344 25.78 -0.62 -40.91
CA GLN A 344 25.46 0.48 -41.79
C GLN A 344 24.33 0.08 -42.75
N ILE A 345 23.52 1.06 -43.16
CA ILE A 345 22.48 0.90 -44.17
C ILE A 345 22.79 1.91 -45.29
N ASP A 346 22.96 1.44 -46.50
CA ASP A 346 23.12 2.27 -47.68
C ASP A 346 21.77 2.87 -48.10
N VAL A 347 21.69 4.18 -48.26
CA VAL A 347 20.45 4.89 -48.59
C VAL A 347 20.58 5.71 -49.89
N ARG A 348 21.71 5.62 -50.61
CA ARG A 348 22.01 6.41 -51.83
C ARG A 348 21.01 6.21 -52.95
N GLU A 349 20.46 5.02 -53.08
CA GLU A 349 19.49 4.68 -54.14
C GLU A 349 18.03 4.85 -53.71
N LEU A 350 17.80 5.30 -52.44
CA LEU A 350 16.43 5.50 -51.96
C LEU A 350 15.95 6.92 -52.29
N SER A 351 14.70 7.09 -52.58
CA SER A 351 14.10 8.41 -52.77
C SER A 351 14.15 9.24 -51.48
N ALA A 352 14.31 10.56 -51.60
CA ALA A 352 14.21 11.46 -50.48
C ALA A 352 12.84 11.26 -49.76
N GLY A 353 12.85 11.11 -48.43
CA GLY A 353 11.65 10.84 -47.67
C GLY A 353 11.87 10.33 -46.26
N THR A 354 10.77 9.96 -45.63
CA THR A 354 10.76 9.36 -44.27
C THR A 354 10.74 7.84 -44.37
N TYR A 355 11.61 7.22 -43.59
CA TYR A 355 11.76 5.77 -43.43
C TYR A 355 11.78 5.38 -41.96
N PHE A 356 11.63 4.10 -41.69
CA PHE A 356 11.75 3.53 -40.33
C PHE A 356 12.78 2.41 -40.35
N VAL A 357 13.80 2.54 -39.50
CA VAL A 357 14.76 1.47 -39.29
C VAL A 357 14.36 0.66 -38.05
N GLU A 358 14.17 -0.63 -38.24
CA GLU A 358 14.02 -1.60 -37.19
C GLU A 358 15.40 -2.19 -36.87
N ILE A 359 15.80 -2.05 -35.61
CA ILE A 359 17.09 -2.55 -35.11
C ILE A 359 16.76 -3.72 -34.16
N GLN A 360 17.33 -4.89 -34.43
CA GLN A 360 17.22 -6.07 -33.60
C GLN A 360 18.57 -6.42 -32.99
N SER A 361 18.63 -6.49 -31.66
CA SER A 361 19.83 -6.89 -30.91
C SER A 361 19.41 -7.62 -29.64
N ASN A 362 19.98 -8.81 -29.38
CA ASN A 362 19.84 -9.57 -28.14
C ASN A 362 18.45 -9.55 -27.52
N GLN A 363 17.41 -9.98 -28.25
CA GLN A 363 15.99 -10.02 -27.84
C GLN A 363 15.28 -8.66 -27.71
N LYS A 364 15.92 -7.53 -28.08
CA LYS A 364 15.26 -6.23 -28.16
C LYS A 364 15.03 -5.84 -29.62
N ARG A 365 13.83 -5.31 -29.89
CA ARG A 365 13.43 -4.74 -31.17
C ARG A 365 13.11 -3.26 -30.96
N ILE A 366 13.79 -2.38 -31.69
CA ILE A 366 13.62 -0.93 -31.59
C ILE A 366 13.39 -0.37 -32.98
N VAL A 367 12.47 0.59 -33.11
CA VAL A 367 12.18 1.28 -34.33
C VAL A 367 12.59 2.76 -34.19
N LYS A 368 13.35 3.28 -35.13
CA LYS A 368 13.76 4.70 -35.22
C LYS A 368 13.32 5.29 -36.54
N LYS A 369 12.84 6.54 -36.50
CA LYS A 369 12.58 7.33 -37.72
C LYS A 369 13.87 7.83 -38.36
N VAL A 370 13.96 7.72 -39.66
CA VAL A 370 15.10 8.18 -40.46
C VAL A 370 14.59 9.06 -41.60
N ILE A 371 15.34 10.11 -41.92
CA ILE A 371 15.06 11.01 -43.03
C ILE A 371 16.19 10.85 -44.06
N VAL A 372 15.83 10.47 -45.30
CA VAL A 372 16.74 10.41 -46.42
C VAL A 372 16.56 11.70 -47.19
N THR A 373 17.70 12.33 -47.56
CA THR A 373 17.76 13.58 -48.36
C THR A 373 18.78 13.39 -49.44
N HIS A 374 18.58 14.03 -50.58
CA HIS A 374 19.54 14.13 -51.70
C HIS A 374 19.74 15.59 -52.07
#